data_bd8ecbb938c29c75a7ad34c048364a14
#
_entry.id   bd8ecbb938c29c75a7ad34c048364a14
#
_cell.length_a   1.000
_cell.length_b   1.000
_cell.length_c   1.000
_cell.angle_alpha   90.00
_cell.angle_beta   90.00
_cell.angle_gamma   90.00
#
_symmetry.space_group_name_H-M   'P 1'
#
loop_
_entity.id
_entity.type
_entity.pdbx_description
1 polymer ?
#
loop_
_entity_poly.entity_id
_entity_poly.type
_entity_poly.pdbx_seq_one_letter_code
_entity_poly.pdbx_strand_id
1 'polypeptide(L)'
;MGLGNWQPSVEFNIFVDPEAAKIVLNFGLPLVMVPLNVTHQAQITKPEIDEIAQLDNPVAQAFVGLLNFFERYHEDPKWGFVGAPLHDPCTIA
;
A
#
# COMPACT_ATOMS: atom_id res chain seq x y z
N MET A 1 12.25 -14.62 -0.72
CA MET A 1 11.18 -14.54 -1.73
C MET A 1 9.99 -13.89 -1.03
N GLY A 2 9.52 -12.75 -1.51
CA GLY A 2 8.33 -12.10 -0.93
C GLY A 2 7.06 -12.92 -1.19
N LEU A 3 6.12 -12.87 -0.26
CA LEU A 3 4.79 -13.45 -0.45
C LEU A 3 3.96 -12.51 -1.33
N GLY A 4 3.07 -13.08 -2.16
CA GLY A 4 2.06 -12.32 -2.87
C GLY A 4 0.90 -11.90 -1.95
N ASN A 5 0.02 -11.04 -2.44
CA ASN A 5 -1.20 -10.66 -1.73
C ASN A 5 -2.47 -11.16 -2.46
N TRP A 6 -2.40 -11.50 -3.72
CA TRP A 6 -3.49 -12.11 -4.48
C TRP A 6 -3.40 -13.63 -4.49
N GLN A 7 -2.23 -14.15 -4.73
CA GLN A 7 -1.89 -15.57 -4.62
C GLN A 7 -0.59 -15.70 -3.81
N PRO A 8 -0.21 -16.88 -3.32
CA PRO A 8 0.97 -17.04 -2.46
C PRO A 8 2.28 -16.46 -3.03
N SER A 9 2.41 -16.41 -4.35
CA SER A 9 3.61 -15.92 -5.04
C SER A 9 3.34 -14.75 -5.99
N VAL A 10 2.12 -14.20 -6.02
CA VAL A 10 1.73 -13.19 -7.01
C VAL A 10 1.10 -11.98 -6.31
N GLU A 11 1.67 -10.83 -6.59
CA GLU A 11 1.14 -9.53 -6.19
C GLU A 11 0.04 -9.10 -7.16
N PHE A 12 -1.01 -8.43 -6.65
CA PHE A 12 -2.22 -8.08 -7.38
C PHE A 12 -1.96 -7.29 -8.66
N ASN A 13 -1.12 -6.26 -8.62
CA ASN A 13 -0.87 -5.40 -9.79
C ASN A 13 -0.19 -6.17 -10.93
N ILE A 14 0.71 -7.10 -10.60
CA ILE A 14 1.35 -7.96 -11.59
C ILE A 14 0.35 -8.99 -12.14
N PHE A 15 -0.54 -9.48 -11.30
CA PHE A 15 -1.57 -10.45 -11.71
C PHE A 15 -2.59 -9.85 -12.67
N VAL A 16 -3.00 -8.60 -12.42
CA VAL A 16 -4.04 -7.91 -13.22
C VAL A 16 -3.57 -7.62 -14.64
N ASP A 17 -2.31 -7.23 -14.81
CA ASP A 17 -1.74 -6.93 -16.14
C ASP A 17 -0.27 -7.35 -16.23
N PRO A 18 -0.01 -8.66 -16.38
CA PRO A 18 1.36 -9.17 -16.49
C PRO A 18 2.08 -8.71 -17.75
N GLU A 19 1.35 -8.41 -18.83
CA GLU A 19 1.92 -7.88 -20.07
C GLU A 19 2.47 -6.47 -19.85
N ALA A 20 1.74 -5.58 -19.19
CA ALA A 20 2.22 -4.26 -18.84
C ALA A 20 3.45 -4.34 -17.93
N ALA A 21 3.41 -5.19 -16.91
CA ALA A 21 4.56 -5.43 -16.04
C ALA A 21 5.79 -5.89 -16.82
N LYS A 22 5.62 -6.82 -17.76
CA LYS A 22 6.70 -7.28 -18.64
C LYS A 22 7.30 -6.14 -19.48
N ILE A 23 6.44 -5.28 -20.04
CA ILE A 23 6.89 -4.12 -20.84
C ILE A 23 7.72 -3.19 -19.97
N VAL A 24 7.23 -2.82 -18.80
CA VAL A 24 7.92 -1.90 -17.87
C VAL A 24 9.27 -2.47 -17.45
N LEU A 25 9.30 -3.74 -17.01
CA LEU A 25 10.52 -4.38 -16.52
C LEU A 25 11.59 -4.55 -17.62
N ASN A 26 11.19 -4.63 -18.89
CA ASN A 26 12.11 -4.76 -20.03
C ASN A 26 12.38 -3.47 -20.78
N PHE A 27 11.87 -2.33 -20.30
CA PHE A 27 11.97 -1.04 -21.02
C PHE A 27 13.40 -0.48 -21.10
N GLY A 28 14.32 -0.96 -20.27
CA GLY A 28 15.74 -0.60 -20.33
C GLY A 28 16.10 0.66 -19.53
N LEU A 29 15.20 1.20 -18.74
CA LEU A 29 15.50 2.27 -17.79
C LEU A 29 15.89 1.68 -16.41
N PRO A 30 16.68 2.42 -15.61
CA PRO A 30 16.90 2.06 -14.23
C PRO A 30 15.58 1.97 -13.47
N LEU A 31 15.35 0.84 -12.80
CA LEU A 31 14.13 0.59 -12.02
C LEU A 31 14.47 0.32 -10.56
N VAL A 32 13.67 0.89 -9.66
CA VAL A 32 13.67 0.54 -8.25
C VAL A 32 12.32 -0.07 -7.93
N MET A 33 12.33 -1.33 -7.50
CA MET A 33 11.12 -2.04 -7.12
C MET A 33 10.94 -1.97 -5.61
N VAL A 34 9.76 -1.55 -5.18
CA VAL A 34 9.36 -1.49 -3.76
C VAL A 34 8.24 -2.52 -3.52
N PRO A 35 8.57 -3.78 -3.25
CA PRO A 35 7.60 -4.86 -3.13
C PRO A 35 6.94 -4.93 -1.76
N LEU A 36 5.95 -5.83 -1.61
CA LEU A 36 5.12 -5.98 -0.41
C LEU A 36 5.91 -6.22 0.88
N ASN A 37 7.02 -6.92 0.84
CA ASN A 37 7.88 -7.14 2.01
C ASN A 37 8.50 -5.84 2.56
N VAL A 38 8.53 -4.77 1.77
CA VAL A 38 8.87 -3.42 2.21
C VAL A 38 7.61 -2.67 2.64
N THR A 39 6.61 -2.59 1.77
CA THR A 39 5.42 -1.76 1.99
C THR A 39 4.55 -2.25 3.17
N HIS A 40 4.54 -3.54 3.47
CA HIS A 40 3.86 -4.08 4.64
C HIS A 40 4.49 -3.63 5.98
N GLN A 41 5.69 -3.07 5.96
CA GLN A 41 6.32 -2.48 7.15
C GLN A 41 5.92 -1.02 7.37
N ALA A 42 5.49 -0.33 6.31
CA ALA A 42 5.04 1.05 6.36
C ALA A 42 3.51 1.09 6.58
N GLN A 43 3.08 0.91 7.82
CA GLN A 43 1.67 0.89 8.17
C GLN A 43 1.26 2.21 8.83
N ILE A 44 0.12 2.76 8.43
CA ILE A 44 -0.51 3.87 9.14
C ILE A 44 -1.50 3.30 10.15
N THR A 45 -1.35 3.70 11.39
CA THR A 45 -2.15 3.22 12.52
C THR A 45 -3.29 4.17 12.84
N LYS A 46 -4.28 3.70 13.59
CA LYS A 46 -5.44 4.51 14.01
C LYS A 46 -5.03 5.78 14.77
N PRO A 47 -4.07 5.76 15.73
CA PRO A 47 -3.60 7.00 16.39
C PRO A 47 -3.06 8.04 15.40
N GLU A 48 -2.30 7.62 14.38
CA GLU A 48 -1.76 8.53 13.36
C GLU A 48 -2.86 9.14 12.49
N ILE A 49 -3.88 8.34 12.15
CA ILE A 49 -5.07 8.84 11.43
C ILE A 49 -5.81 9.87 12.29
N ASP A 50 -5.94 9.63 13.59
CA ASP A 50 -6.58 10.54 14.52
C ASP A 50 -5.79 11.86 14.70
N GLU A 51 -4.46 11.82 14.64
CA GLU A 51 -3.62 13.02 14.60
C GLU A 51 -3.85 13.85 13.34
N ILE A 52 -3.95 13.20 12.17
CA ILE A 52 -4.27 13.88 10.90
C ILE A 52 -5.66 14.50 10.97
N ALA A 53 -6.63 13.83 11.62
CA ALA A 53 -7.98 14.33 11.78
C ALA A 53 -8.07 15.64 12.60
N GLN A 54 -7.07 15.92 13.44
CA GLN A 54 -6.98 17.15 14.20
C GLN A 54 -6.53 18.36 13.36
N LEU A 55 -6.02 18.12 12.15
CA LEU A 55 -5.65 19.19 11.22
C LEU A 55 -6.93 19.80 10.65
N ASP A 56 -7.17 21.07 10.99
CA ASP A 56 -8.36 21.80 10.58
C ASP A 56 -8.24 22.32 9.14
N ASN A 57 -8.28 21.39 8.18
CA ASN A 57 -8.31 21.74 6.77
C ASN A 57 -9.05 20.67 5.92
N PRO A 58 -9.65 21.06 4.78
CA PRO A 58 -10.42 20.14 3.95
C PRO A 58 -9.63 18.97 3.38
N VAL A 59 -8.32 19.14 3.13
CA VAL A 59 -7.46 18.09 2.59
C VAL A 59 -7.26 16.98 3.61
N ALA A 60 -6.94 17.34 4.86
CA ALA A 60 -6.80 16.38 5.95
C ALA A 60 -8.11 15.62 6.18
N GLN A 61 -9.24 16.28 6.16
CA GLN A 61 -10.55 15.64 6.35
C GLN A 61 -10.86 14.63 5.23
N ALA A 62 -10.61 15.00 3.97
CA ALA A 62 -10.76 14.08 2.84
C ALA A 62 -9.81 12.88 2.94
N PHE A 63 -8.56 13.12 3.32
CA PHE A 63 -7.54 12.09 3.47
C PHE A 63 -7.89 11.09 4.60
N VAL A 64 -8.35 11.59 5.74
CA VAL A 64 -8.84 10.77 6.86
C VAL A 64 -10.00 9.87 6.42
N GLY A 65 -10.94 10.41 5.62
CA GLY A 65 -12.03 9.63 5.06
C GLY A 65 -11.55 8.45 4.21
N LEU A 66 -10.57 8.70 3.35
CA LEU A 66 -9.93 7.66 2.51
C LEU A 66 -9.18 6.63 3.36
N LEU A 67 -8.39 7.07 4.34
CA LEU A 67 -7.64 6.18 5.22
C LEU A 67 -8.55 5.28 6.04
N ASN A 68 -9.61 5.80 6.64
CA ASN A 68 -10.59 5.00 7.39
C ASN A 68 -11.31 3.98 6.50
N PHE A 69 -11.57 4.32 5.23
CA PHE A 69 -12.13 3.36 4.27
C PHE A 69 -11.12 2.25 3.95
N PHE A 70 -9.88 2.62 3.70
CA PHE A 70 -8.80 1.71 3.36
C PHE A 70 -8.43 0.78 4.53
N GLU A 71 -8.43 1.30 5.77
CA GLU A 71 -8.15 0.54 6.98
C GLU A 71 -9.13 -0.64 7.14
N ARG A 72 -10.43 -0.44 6.89
CA ARG A 72 -11.44 -1.51 6.98
C ARG A 72 -11.12 -2.73 6.13
N TYR A 73 -10.49 -2.55 4.99
CA TYR A 73 -10.09 -3.65 4.12
C TYR A 73 -8.96 -4.49 4.73
N HIS A 74 -8.13 -3.88 5.59
CA HIS A 74 -6.96 -4.50 6.21
C HIS A 74 -7.20 -4.99 7.64
N GLU A 75 -8.40 -4.78 8.19
CA GLU A 75 -8.79 -5.28 9.53
C GLU A 75 -8.95 -6.81 9.60
N ASP A 76 -8.97 -7.50 8.47
CA ASP A 76 -9.09 -8.96 8.43
C ASP A 76 -7.89 -9.60 9.16
N PRO A 77 -8.14 -10.40 10.23
CA PRO A 77 -7.08 -11.01 11.03
C PRO A 77 -6.09 -11.86 10.25
N LYS A 78 -6.46 -12.32 9.06
CA LYS A 78 -5.56 -13.09 8.17
C LYS A 78 -4.31 -12.33 7.76
N TRP A 79 -4.37 -10.98 7.76
CA TRP A 79 -3.23 -10.15 7.38
C TRP A 79 -2.26 -9.91 8.52
N GLY A 80 -2.73 -9.94 9.78
CA GLY A 80 -1.90 -9.68 10.96
C GLY A 80 -1.36 -8.25 11.02
N PHE A 81 -1.99 -7.29 10.36
CA PHE A 81 -1.58 -5.88 10.36
C PHE A 81 -2.06 -5.17 11.63
N VAL A 82 -1.24 -4.24 12.12
CA VAL A 82 -1.59 -3.31 13.21
C VAL A 82 -2.28 -2.08 12.65
N GLY A 83 -1.93 -1.70 11.41
CA GLY A 83 -2.52 -0.60 10.65
C GLY A 83 -2.57 -0.93 9.16
N ALA A 84 -3.07 -0.01 8.35
CA ALA A 84 -3.14 -0.20 6.91
C ALA A 84 -1.77 0.06 6.23
N PRO A 85 -1.25 -0.87 5.42
CA PRO A 85 0.01 -0.65 4.72
C PRO A 85 -0.10 0.44 3.66
N LEU A 86 0.84 1.37 3.67
CA LEU A 86 0.97 2.44 2.68
C LEU A 86 1.89 1.97 1.55
N HIS A 87 1.31 1.47 0.46
CA HIS A 87 2.08 0.91 -0.65
C HIS A 87 2.77 1.98 -1.51
N ASP A 88 1.98 2.78 -2.20
CA ASP A 88 2.47 3.75 -3.18
C ASP A 88 3.33 4.86 -2.57
N PRO A 89 3.03 5.40 -1.37
CA PRO A 89 3.88 6.40 -0.73
C PRO A 89 5.32 5.96 -0.53
N CYS A 90 5.57 4.66 -0.31
CA CYS A 90 6.93 4.11 -0.17
C CYS A 90 7.80 4.29 -1.43
N THR A 91 7.20 4.57 -2.57
CA THR A 91 7.94 4.77 -3.82
C THR A 91 8.48 6.20 -3.97
N ILE A 92 8.00 7.12 -3.12
CA ILE A 92 8.32 8.54 -3.19
C ILE A 92 9.15 8.98 -1.97
N ALA A 93 9.08 8.23 -0.87
CA ALA A 93 9.78 8.52 0.37
C ALA A 93 11.30 8.34 0.28
#